data_3ccde4367823f50b28348c9f387785c3
#
_entry.id   3ccde4367823f50b28348c9f387785c3
#
_cell.length_a   1.000
_cell.length_b   1.000
_cell.length_c   1.000
_cell.angle_alpha   90.00
_cell.angle_beta   90.00
_cell.angle_gamma   90.00
#
_symmetry.space_group_name_H-M   'P 1'
#
loop_
_entity.id
_entity.type
_entity.pdbx_description
1 polymer ?
#
loop_
_entity_poly.entity_id
_entity_poly.type
_entity_poly.pdbx_seq_one_letter_code
_entity_poly.pdbx_strand_id
1 'polypeptide(L)'
;DDVQQLCDLINSYKPDLVMNIALPYQDLTIMDACLACGVNYMDTANYEPENTDDPAWRAIYEKRCKEAGFSAYFDYSWQWAYKKKFEDAGLTALLGCGFDPGVTQAYCAYAAKHEFDTIDTIDILDCNGGDHGYAFATNFNPEINLREVSAPGSYMENGKWVEIPPMSIKREYNFDQVGQKDMYLLHHEEIESLGKNLPDV
;
A
#
# COMPACT_ATOMS: atom_id res chain seq x y z
N ASP A 1 2.49 -8.35 19.10
CA ASP A 1 1.37 -7.38 19.00
C ASP A 1 0.94 -6.84 20.38
N ASP A 2 1.89 -6.37 21.15
CA ASP A 2 1.65 -5.82 22.49
C ASP A 2 2.14 -4.37 22.49
N VAL A 3 1.21 -3.42 22.58
CA VAL A 3 1.50 -1.98 22.59
C VAL A 3 2.45 -1.63 23.74
N GLN A 4 2.28 -2.25 24.91
CA GLN A 4 3.14 -1.95 26.08
C GLN A 4 4.60 -2.40 25.83
N GLN A 5 4.82 -3.58 25.27
CA GLN A 5 6.17 -4.03 24.92
C GLN A 5 6.82 -3.13 23.87
N LEU A 6 6.06 -2.67 22.88
CA LEU A 6 6.53 -1.71 21.90
C LEU A 6 6.87 -0.37 22.54
N CYS A 7 6.04 0.12 23.46
CA CYS A 7 6.33 1.33 24.23
C CYS A 7 7.61 1.20 25.06
N ASP A 8 7.80 0.07 25.73
CA ASP A 8 9.02 -0.19 26.52
C ASP A 8 10.27 -0.17 25.63
N LEU A 9 10.18 -0.75 24.43
CA LEU A 9 11.23 -0.72 23.44
C LEU A 9 11.52 0.71 22.94
N ILE A 10 10.49 1.44 22.53
CA ILE A 10 10.59 2.83 22.05
C ILE A 10 11.21 3.71 23.15
N ASN A 11 10.75 3.60 24.39
CA ASN A 11 11.28 4.36 25.51
C ASN A 11 12.72 4.02 25.87
N SER A 12 13.14 2.77 25.60
CA SER A 12 14.52 2.32 25.80
C SER A 12 15.49 2.94 24.79
N TYR A 13 15.09 2.99 23.51
CA TYR A 13 15.94 3.51 22.42
C TYR A 13 15.74 5.00 22.15
N LYS A 14 14.58 5.57 22.49
CA LYS A 14 14.19 6.97 22.26
C LYS A 14 14.43 7.44 20.82
N PRO A 15 13.87 6.74 19.81
CA PRO A 15 14.00 7.13 18.42
C PRO A 15 13.18 8.39 18.13
N ASP A 16 13.55 9.14 17.11
CA ASP A 16 12.75 10.23 16.55
C ASP A 16 11.66 9.73 15.59
N LEU A 17 11.88 8.54 15.04
CA LEU A 17 11.00 7.90 14.05
C LEU A 17 11.03 6.38 14.24
N VAL A 18 9.86 5.76 14.22
CA VAL A 18 9.70 4.32 14.09
C VAL A 18 9.38 4.00 12.64
N MET A 19 10.26 3.23 11.98
CA MET A 19 10.03 2.70 10.65
C MET A 19 9.50 1.27 10.77
N ASN A 20 8.26 1.07 10.35
CA ASN A 20 7.64 -0.25 10.30
C ASN A 20 7.89 -0.91 8.95
N ILE A 21 8.69 -1.96 8.97
CA ILE A 21 8.97 -2.83 7.82
C ILE A 21 8.55 -4.29 8.12
N ALA A 22 7.66 -4.44 9.09
CA ALA A 22 7.09 -5.73 9.46
C ALA A 22 5.91 -6.10 8.54
N LEU A 23 5.29 -7.23 8.81
CA LEU A 23 4.09 -7.63 8.09
C LEU A 23 2.91 -6.69 8.39
N PRO A 24 1.97 -6.53 7.46
CA PRO A 24 0.91 -5.51 7.51
C PRO A 24 -0.05 -5.65 8.71
N TYR A 25 -0.12 -6.83 9.32
CA TYR A 25 -0.99 -7.09 10.48
C TYR A 25 -0.63 -6.26 11.74
N GLN A 26 0.55 -5.67 11.79
CA GLN A 26 1.11 -5.03 12.98
C GLN A 26 1.00 -3.50 12.95
N ASP A 27 0.64 -2.93 11.82
CA ASP A 27 0.68 -1.49 11.56
C ASP A 27 -0.05 -0.67 12.63
N LEU A 28 -1.30 -1.03 12.92
CA LEU A 28 -2.11 -0.26 13.87
C LEU A 28 -1.59 -0.36 15.30
N THR A 29 -1.06 -1.53 15.69
CA THR A 29 -0.45 -1.74 17.01
C THR A 29 0.81 -0.89 17.18
N ILE A 30 1.63 -0.78 16.11
CA ILE A 30 2.83 0.06 16.11
C ILE A 30 2.44 1.54 16.11
N MET A 31 1.41 1.94 15.34
CA MET A 31 0.88 3.32 15.35
C MET A 31 0.36 3.73 16.74
N ASP A 32 -0.35 2.84 17.45
CA ASP A 32 -0.80 3.08 18.81
C ASP A 32 0.38 3.28 19.78
N ALA A 33 1.43 2.46 19.66
CA ALA A 33 2.64 2.60 20.47
C ALA A 33 3.38 3.93 20.16
N CYS A 34 3.48 4.32 18.88
CA CYS A 34 4.07 5.58 18.48
C CYS A 34 3.32 6.77 19.06
N LEU A 35 1.99 6.77 19.01
CA LEU A 35 1.16 7.81 19.63
C LEU A 35 1.35 7.86 21.14
N ALA A 36 1.36 6.70 21.81
CA ALA A 36 1.53 6.63 23.26
C ALA A 36 2.90 7.14 23.72
N CYS A 37 3.94 6.96 22.91
CA CYS A 37 5.31 7.38 23.20
C CYS A 37 5.68 8.76 22.63
N GLY A 38 4.82 9.38 21.82
CA GLY A 38 5.11 10.69 21.22
C GLY A 38 6.18 10.63 20.12
N VAL A 39 6.18 9.59 19.28
CA VAL A 39 7.19 9.34 18.24
C VAL A 39 6.53 9.29 16.86
N ASN A 40 7.22 9.79 15.85
CA ASN A 40 6.76 9.73 14.47
C ASN A 40 6.72 8.29 13.95
N TYR A 41 5.84 8.04 12.99
CA TYR A 41 5.62 6.73 12.38
C TYR A 41 5.88 6.76 10.88
N MET A 42 6.34 5.65 10.32
CA MET A 42 6.48 5.42 8.89
C MET A 42 6.28 3.93 8.61
N ASP A 43 5.57 3.60 7.53
CA ASP A 43 5.40 2.22 7.05
C ASP A 43 5.73 2.05 5.58
N THR A 44 5.70 0.81 5.13
CA THR A 44 5.99 0.41 3.74
C THR A 44 4.83 -0.30 3.06
N ALA A 45 3.72 -0.54 3.76
CA ALA A 45 2.55 -1.25 3.26
C ALA A 45 1.28 -0.83 4.02
N ASN A 46 0.12 -1.14 3.48
CA ASN A 46 -1.16 -0.91 4.16
C ASN A 46 -1.45 -1.99 5.21
N TYR A 47 -2.23 -1.64 6.22
CA TYR A 47 -2.73 -2.58 7.21
C TYR A 47 -3.68 -3.59 6.58
N GLU A 48 -3.45 -4.86 6.86
CA GLU A 48 -4.33 -5.94 6.49
C GLU A 48 -4.91 -6.59 7.76
N PRO A 49 -6.22 -6.46 8.02
CA PRO A 49 -6.84 -7.18 9.12
C PRO A 49 -6.86 -8.69 8.85
N GLU A 50 -6.64 -9.48 9.89
CA GLU A 50 -6.96 -10.90 9.84
C GLU A 50 -8.47 -11.06 9.61
N ASN A 51 -8.92 -11.98 8.78
CA ASN A 51 -10.34 -12.23 8.48
C ASN A 51 -11.02 -11.21 7.54
N THR A 52 -10.34 -10.76 6.51
CA THR A 52 -10.90 -9.86 5.47
C THR A 52 -12.12 -10.44 4.75
N ASP A 53 -12.27 -11.76 4.73
CA ASP A 53 -13.42 -12.43 4.12
C ASP A 53 -14.69 -12.44 5.01
N ASP A 54 -14.59 -12.00 6.27
CA ASP A 54 -15.73 -11.89 7.15
C ASP A 54 -16.61 -10.68 6.75
N PRO A 55 -17.90 -10.91 6.40
CA PRO A 55 -18.80 -9.83 6.03
C PRO A 55 -18.94 -8.74 7.12
N ALA A 56 -18.77 -9.09 8.39
CA ALA A 56 -18.80 -8.13 9.48
C ALA A 56 -17.59 -7.18 9.46
N TRP A 57 -16.42 -7.70 9.14
CA TRP A 57 -15.21 -6.89 8.94
C TRP A 57 -15.33 -5.98 7.72
N ARG A 58 -15.84 -6.51 6.61
CA ARG A 58 -16.07 -5.72 5.41
C ARG A 58 -17.03 -4.55 5.68
N ALA A 59 -18.10 -4.78 6.42
CA ALA A 59 -19.05 -3.72 6.80
C ALA A 59 -18.39 -2.64 7.68
N ILE A 60 -17.49 -3.01 8.59
CA ILE A 60 -16.72 -2.07 9.41
C ILE A 60 -15.77 -1.24 8.53
N TYR A 61 -15.06 -1.88 7.60
CA TYR A 61 -14.17 -1.25 6.65
C TYR A 61 -14.90 -0.23 5.76
N GLU A 62 -15.98 -0.65 5.12
CA GLU A 62 -16.81 0.22 4.28
C GLU A 62 -17.36 1.43 5.06
N LYS A 63 -17.78 1.20 6.30
CA LYS A 63 -18.25 2.28 7.18
C LYS A 63 -17.13 3.28 7.48
N ARG A 64 -15.93 2.82 7.81
CA ARG A 64 -14.75 3.68 8.07
C ARG A 64 -14.36 4.49 6.84
N CYS A 65 -14.32 3.86 5.67
CA CYS A 65 -14.06 4.54 4.41
C CYS A 65 -15.08 5.67 4.18
N LYS A 66 -16.35 5.39 4.37
CA LYS A 66 -17.42 6.38 4.21
C LYS A 66 -17.31 7.54 5.22
N GLU A 67 -17.02 7.24 6.48
CA GLU A 67 -16.83 8.26 7.51
C GLU A 67 -15.59 9.13 7.26
N ALA A 68 -14.54 8.55 6.71
CA ALA A 68 -13.31 9.26 6.35
C ALA A 68 -13.37 9.96 4.98
N GLY A 69 -14.45 9.77 4.21
CA GLY A 69 -14.61 10.35 2.88
C GLY A 69 -13.85 9.63 1.77
N PHE A 70 -13.45 8.38 1.98
CA PHE A 70 -12.76 7.54 1.01
C PHE A 70 -13.69 6.48 0.42
N SER A 71 -13.30 5.91 -0.73
CA SER A 71 -13.98 4.74 -1.29
C SER A 71 -13.62 3.46 -0.53
N ALA A 72 -14.40 2.39 -0.72
CA ALA A 72 -14.07 1.08 -0.16
C ALA A 72 -12.85 0.41 -0.82
N TYR A 73 -12.34 0.98 -1.91
CA TYR A 73 -11.09 0.57 -2.55
C TYR A 73 -9.85 1.21 -1.93
N PHE A 74 -10.00 1.98 -0.84
CA PHE A 74 -8.91 2.67 -0.19
C PHE A 74 -8.38 1.83 0.98
N ASP A 75 -7.39 0.98 0.74
CA ASP A 75 -6.87 0.01 1.70
C ASP A 75 -6.14 0.68 2.87
N TYR A 76 -5.54 1.85 2.65
CA TYR A 76 -4.98 2.68 3.72
C TYR A 76 -6.00 3.34 4.65
N SER A 77 -7.29 3.09 4.47
CA SER A 77 -8.34 3.72 5.29
C SER A 77 -8.18 3.46 6.79
N TRP A 78 -7.62 2.31 7.17
CA TRP A 78 -7.35 1.96 8.55
C TRP A 78 -6.29 2.88 9.17
N GLN A 79 -5.18 3.11 8.49
CA GLN A 79 -4.13 4.03 8.92
C GLN A 79 -4.60 5.48 8.81
N TRP A 80 -5.34 5.85 7.76
CA TRP A 80 -5.92 7.19 7.64
C TRP A 80 -6.91 7.54 8.76
N ALA A 81 -7.55 6.56 9.39
CA ALA A 81 -8.38 6.80 10.56
C ALA A 81 -7.58 7.34 11.76
N TYR A 82 -6.26 7.23 11.75
CA TYR A 82 -5.35 7.78 12.76
C TYR A 82 -4.95 9.24 12.49
N LYS A 83 -5.27 9.79 11.32
CA LYS A 83 -4.87 11.14 10.90
C LYS A 83 -5.05 12.17 12.02
N LYS A 84 -6.27 12.28 12.55
CA LYS A 84 -6.57 13.26 13.58
C LYS A 84 -5.77 13.03 14.88
N LYS A 85 -5.53 11.79 15.26
CA LYS A 85 -4.76 11.47 16.47
C LYS A 85 -3.30 11.93 16.33
N PHE A 86 -2.67 11.70 15.17
CA PHE A 86 -1.30 12.15 14.89
C PHE A 86 -1.23 13.67 14.78
N GLU A 87 -2.17 14.33 14.10
CA GLU A 87 -2.24 15.79 13.99
C GLU A 87 -2.40 16.44 15.37
N ASP A 88 -3.33 15.95 16.21
CA ASP A 88 -3.56 16.47 17.56
C ASP A 88 -2.33 16.28 18.48
N ALA A 89 -1.56 15.23 18.27
CA ALA A 89 -0.31 14.96 18.99
C ALA A 89 0.90 15.75 18.43
N GLY A 90 0.75 16.45 17.32
CA GLY A 90 1.86 17.13 16.62
C GLY A 90 2.88 16.16 16.03
N LEU A 91 2.45 14.93 15.70
CA LEU A 91 3.28 13.88 15.14
C LEU A 91 2.97 13.66 13.66
N THR A 92 3.93 13.07 12.97
CA THR A 92 3.80 12.68 11.56
C THR A 92 3.69 11.17 11.43
N ALA A 93 2.71 10.70 10.65
CA ALA A 93 2.66 9.35 10.12
C ALA A 93 2.83 9.42 8.60
N LEU A 94 3.86 8.78 8.07
CA LEU A 94 4.15 8.71 6.64
C LEU A 94 3.87 7.29 6.16
N LEU A 95 2.88 7.15 5.28
CA LEU A 95 2.35 5.86 4.86
C LEU A 95 2.85 5.47 3.47
N GLY A 96 3.08 4.17 3.26
CA GLY A 96 3.43 3.63 1.96
C GLY A 96 4.79 4.06 1.43
N CYS A 97 5.83 4.01 2.25
CA CYS A 97 7.19 4.45 1.91
C CYS A 97 8.13 3.29 1.58
N GLY A 98 7.61 2.25 0.92
CA GLY A 98 8.37 1.13 0.39
C GLY A 98 8.88 1.37 -1.02
N PHE A 99 9.04 0.29 -1.75
CA PHE A 99 9.32 0.37 -3.18
C PHE A 99 8.00 0.52 -3.96
N ASP A 100 7.06 -0.34 -3.69
CA ASP A 100 5.73 -0.43 -4.28
C ASP A 100 4.75 -0.85 -3.17
N PRO A 101 4.08 0.09 -2.55
CA PRO A 101 4.04 1.55 -2.75
C PRO A 101 5.26 2.31 -2.20
N GLY A 102 5.59 3.46 -2.81
CA GLY A 102 6.59 4.42 -2.35
C GLY A 102 7.45 4.99 -3.47
N VAL A 103 8.46 4.26 -3.91
CA VAL A 103 9.37 4.70 -4.98
C VAL A 103 8.63 4.90 -6.31
N THR A 104 7.66 4.06 -6.62
CA THR A 104 6.81 4.16 -7.83
C THR A 104 6.05 5.47 -7.85
N GLN A 105 5.41 5.88 -6.76
CA GLN A 105 4.73 7.18 -6.67
C GLN A 105 5.72 8.34 -6.76
N ALA A 106 6.91 8.21 -6.16
CA ALA A 106 7.94 9.24 -6.25
C ALA A 106 8.41 9.45 -7.70
N TYR A 107 8.57 8.39 -8.48
CA TYR A 107 8.88 8.48 -9.90
C TYR A 107 7.73 9.11 -10.70
N CYS A 108 6.48 8.75 -10.44
CA CYS A 108 5.33 9.37 -11.07
C CYS A 108 5.26 10.87 -10.76
N ALA A 109 5.46 11.26 -9.50
CA ALA A 109 5.47 12.66 -9.10
C ALA A 109 6.63 13.44 -9.71
N TYR A 110 7.82 12.83 -9.81
CA TYR A 110 8.97 13.43 -10.49
C TYR A 110 8.69 13.64 -11.96
N ALA A 111 8.18 12.63 -12.64
CA ALA A 111 7.85 12.70 -14.07
C ALA A 111 6.77 13.76 -14.35
N ALA A 112 5.71 13.79 -13.54
CA ALA A 112 4.66 14.80 -13.64
C ALA A 112 5.18 16.24 -13.47
N LYS A 113 6.19 16.41 -12.62
CA LYS A 113 6.75 17.73 -12.34
C LYS A 113 7.81 18.20 -13.35
N HIS A 114 8.58 17.27 -13.93
CA HIS A 114 9.81 17.62 -14.63
C HIS A 114 9.87 17.17 -16.09
N GLU A 115 9.09 16.13 -16.46
CA GLU A 115 9.27 15.47 -17.76
C GLU A 115 8.04 15.63 -18.69
N PHE A 116 6.84 15.84 -18.13
CA PHE A 116 5.60 15.90 -18.90
C PHE A 116 4.79 17.14 -18.60
N ASP A 117 4.22 17.75 -19.64
CA ASP A 117 3.23 18.82 -19.50
C ASP A 117 1.84 18.26 -19.12
N THR A 118 1.53 17.06 -19.60
CA THR A 118 0.30 16.32 -19.30
C THR A 118 0.61 14.83 -19.23
N ILE A 119 -0.11 14.11 -18.40
CA ILE A 119 -0.05 12.66 -18.29
C ILE A 119 -1.43 12.10 -18.61
N ASP A 120 -1.53 11.35 -19.69
CA ASP A 120 -2.80 10.74 -20.12
C ASP A 120 -3.04 9.41 -19.41
N THR A 121 -1.98 8.64 -19.11
CA THR A 121 -2.06 7.33 -18.46
C THR A 121 -0.83 7.05 -17.63
N ILE A 122 -1.00 6.34 -16.53
CA ILE A 122 0.09 5.75 -15.72
C ILE A 122 -0.14 4.24 -15.69
N ASP A 123 0.91 3.50 -16.02
CA ASP A 123 0.90 2.05 -15.97
C ASP A 123 2.21 1.58 -15.32
N ILE A 124 2.11 0.94 -14.17
CA ILE A 124 3.24 0.45 -13.40
C ILE A 124 3.36 -1.03 -13.68
N LEU A 125 4.54 -1.44 -14.16
CA LEU A 125 4.86 -2.82 -14.43
C LEU A 125 6.14 -3.17 -13.72
N ASP A 126 6.07 -4.21 -12.92
CA ASP A 126 7.24 -4.79 -12.27
C ASP A 126 7.34 -6.28 -12.55
N CYS A 127 8.51 -6.84 -12.45
CA CYS A 127 8.72 -8.28 -12.55
C CYS A 127 9.94 -8.72 -11.73
N ASN A 128 9.88 -9.95 -11.24
CA ASN A 128 11.06 -10.58 -10.68
C ASN A 128 12.00 -11.03 -11.83
N GLY A 129 13.17 -10.41 -11.90
CA GLY A 129 14.23 -10.76 -12.85
C GLY A 129 15.23 -11.80 -12.32
N GLY A 130 15.06 -12.28 -11.08
CA GLY A 130 15.93 -13.27 -10.47
C GLY A 130 15.63 -14.71 -10.91
N ASP A 131 16.62 -15.59 -10.71
CA ASP A 131 16.48 -17.03 -10.85
C ASP A 131 16.90 -17.72 -9.55
N HIS A 132 15.98 -18.46 -8.95
CA HIS A 132 16.20 -19.19 -7.70
C HIS A 132 16.50 -20.68 -7.95
N GLY A 133 16.56 -21.11 -9.19
CA GLY A 133 16.79 -22.52 -9.56
C GLY A 133 15.59 -23.43 -9.30
N TYR A 134 14.40 -22.89 -9.03
CA TYR A 134 13.16 -23.63 -8.79
C TYR A 134 12.08 -23.22 -9.80
N ALA A 135 11.19 -24.15 -10.12
CA ALA A 135 10.07 -23.87 -11.03
C ALA A 135 9.10 -22.81 -10.52
N PHE A 136 8.98 -22.69 -9.21
CA PHE A 136 8.24 -21.64 -8.52
C PHE A 136 9.06 -21.13 -7.34
N ALA A 137 9.27 -19.84 -7.30
CA ALA A 137 9.90 -19.14 -6.17
C ALA A 137 9.45 -17.69 -6.14
N THR A 138 9.41 -17.11 -4.95
CA THR A 138 9.13 -15.71 -4.73
C THR A 138 10.13 -15.12 -3.74
N ASN A 139 10.49 -13.86 -3.91
CA ASN A 139 11.31 -13.10 -2.96
C ASN A 139 10.48 -12.47 -1.84
N PHE A 140 9.16 -12.57 -1.95
CA PHE A 140 8.21 -11.95 -1.05
C PHE A 140 7.43 -13.02 -0.27
N ASN A 141 6.57 -12.61 0.66
CA ASN A 141 5.72 -13.53 1.40
C ASN A 141 4.78 -14.28 0.43
N PRO A 142 4.86 -15.62 0.34
CA PRO A 142 4.05 -16.39 -0.61
C PRO A 142 2.54 -16.26 -0.38
N GLU A 143 2.11 -16.09 0.87
CA GLU A 143 0.69 -15.91 1.22
C GLU A 143 0.15 -14.59 0.67
N ILE A 144 0.91 -13.50 0.81
CA ILE A 144 0.52 -12.19 0.29
C ILE A 144 0.43 -12.26 -1.24
N ASN A 145 1.42 -12.81 -1.92
CA ASN A 145 1.37 -12.97 -3.38
C ASN A 145 0.15 -13.78 -3.84
N LEU A 146 -0.18 -14.87 -3.13
CA LEU A 146 -1.36 -15.68 -3.47
C LEU A 146 -2.66 -14.92 -3.27
N ARG A 147 -2.75 -14.09 -2.23
CA ARG A 147 -3.92 -13.23 -2.00
C ARG A 147 -4.07 -12.16 -3.08
N GLU A 148 -2.99 -11.47 -3.42
CA GLU A 148 -2.97 -10.45 -4.48
C GLU A 148 -3.47 -11.01 -5.82
N VAL A 149 -2.91 -12.12 -6.27
CA VAL A 149 -3.33 -12.72 -7.56
C VAL A 149 -4.73 -13.35 -7.52
N SER A 150 -5.27 -13.62 -6.34
CA SER A 150 -6.61 -14.18 -6.14
C SER A 150 -7.67 -13.11 -5.91
N ALA A 151 -7.26 -11.88 -5.59
CA ALA A 151 -8.15 -10.76 -5.38
C ALA A 151 -8.60 -10.14 -6.71
N PRO A 152 -9.78 -9.47 -6.75
CA PRO A 152 -10.15 -8.64 -7.89
C PRO A 152 -9.08 -7.60 -8.19
N GLY A 153 -8.75 -7.43 -9.47
CA GLY A 153 -7.90 -6.32 -9.91
C GLY A 153 -8.71 -5.01 -9.96
N SER A 154 -8.02 -3.88 -9.87
CA SER A 154 -8.67 -2.58 -10.05
C SER A 154 -7.75 -1.55 -10.67
N TYR A 155 -8.35 -0.59 -11.35
CA TYR A 155 -7.67 0.57 -11.92
C TYR A 155 -8.60 1.78 -11.93
N MET A 156 -8.06 2.95 -12.19
CA MET A 156 -8.86 4.16 -12.35
C MET A 156 -8.99 4.51 -13.84
N GLU A 157 -10.21 4.81 -14.26
CA GLU A 157 -10.50 5.28 -15.60
C GLU A 157 -11.48 6.47 -15.55
N ASN A 158 -11.10 7.59 -16.13
CA ASN A 158 -11.91 8.82 -16.12
C ASN A 158 -12.35 9.25 -14.69
N GLY A 159 -11.44 9.14 -13.72
CA GLY A 159 -11.68 9.47 -12.32
C GLY A 159 -12.59 8.50 -11.57
N LYS A 160 -12.82 7.30 -12.10
CA LYS A 160 -13.66 6.28 -11.48
C LYS A 160 -12.91 4.97 -11.32
N TRP A 161 -13.13 4.32 -10.20
CA TRP A 161 -12.64 2.98 -9.97
C TRP A 161 -13.38 1.95 -10.82
N VAL A 162 -12.61 1.09 -11.47
CA VAL A 162 -13.08 -0.06 -12.24
C VAL A 162 -12.51 -1.31 -11.61
N GLU A 163 -13.38 -2.22 -11.18
CA GLU A 163 -13.00 -3.53 -10.66
C GLU A 163 -13.13 -4.58 -11.75
N ILE A 164 -12.19 -5.51 -11.80
CA ILE A 164 -12.14 -6.63 -12.75
C ILE A 164 -11.95 -7.94 -12.01
N PRO A 165 -12.40 -9.08 -12.58
CA PRO A 165 -12.11 -10.39 -12.02
C PRO A 165 -10.60 -10.65 -11.88
N PRO A 166 -10.18 -11.45 -10.89
CA PRO A 166 -8.76 -11.78 -10.71
C PRO A 166 -8.09 -12.21 -12.00
N MET A 167 -6.91 -11.66 -12.27
CA MET A 167 -6.05 -11.99 -13.42
C MET A 167 -6.76 -11.98 -14.79
N SER A 168 -7.88 -11.26 -14.95
CA SER A 168 -8.68 -11.26 -16.17
C SER A 168 -8.12 -10.43 -17.32
N ILE A 169 -7.28 -9.45 -17.03
CA ILE A 169 -6.58 -8.64 -18.03
C ILE A 169 -5.11 -9.04 -18.01
N LYS A 170 -4.64 -9.50 -19.17
CA LYS A 170 -3.25 -9.92 -19.37
C LYS A 170 -2.66 -9.23 -20.59
N ARG A 171 -1.41 -8.86 -20.52
CA ARG A 171 -0.60 -8.46 -21.67
C ARG A 171 0.82 -8.98 -21.55
N GLU A 172 1.50 -9.15 -22.68
CA GLU A 172 2.93 -9.42 -22.71
C GLU A 172 3.70 -8.09 -22.69
N TYR A 173 4.79 -8.07 -21.94
CA TYR A 173 5.71 -6.94 -21.90
C TYR A 173 7.16 -7.44 -21.95
N ASN A 174 7.99 -6.77 -22.73
CA ASN A 174 9.40 -7.10 -22.85
C ASN A 174 10.22 -6.14 -21.99
N PHE A 175 10.62 -6.59 -20.80
CA PHE A 175 11.50 -5.82 -19.92
C PHE A 175 12.93 -5.82 -20.47
N ASP A 176 13.56 -4.65 -20.47
CA ASP A 176 14.96 -4.54 -20.83
C ASP A 176 15.81 -5.41 -19.88
N GLN A 177 16.73 -6.20 -20.44
CA GLN A 177 17.63 -7.14 -19.74
C GLN A 177 16.95 -8.36 -19.06
N VAL A 178 15.63 -8.36 -18.84
CA VAL A 178 14.90 -9.49 -18.22
C VAL A 178 14.18 -10.34 -19.28
N GLY A 179 13.76 -9.71 -20.38
CA GLY A 179 13.03 -10.35 -21.46
C GLY A 179 11.51 -10.31 -21.28
N GLN A 180 10.82 -11.10 -22.10
CA GLN A 180 9.37 -11.11 -22.19
C GLN A 180 8.72 -11.75 -20.96
N LYS A 181 7.72 -11.07 -20.41
CA LYS A 181 6.93 -11.50 -19.27
C LYS A 181 5.44 -11.33 -19.55
N ASP A 182 4.64 -12.24 -19.01
CA ASP A 182 3.20 -12.11 -18.91
C ASP A 182 2.84 -11.23 -17.73
N MET A 183 2.21 -10.08 -17.99
CA MET A 183 1.78 -9.11 -16.98
C MET A 183 0.28 -9.20 -16.80
N TYR A 184 -0.16 -9.23 -15.56
CA TYR A 184 -1.57 -9.24 -15.19
C TYR A 184 -1.91 -7.97 -14.43
N LEU A 185 -3.07 -7.38 -14.74
CA LEU A 185 -3.56 -6.23 -13.99
C LEU A 185 -4.11 -6.71 -12.64
N LEU A 186 -3.51 -6.21 -11.58
CA LEU A 186 -3.87 -6.47 -10.19
C LEU A 186 -4.32 -5.16 -9.53
N HIS A 187 -4.93 -5.25 -8.36
CA HIS A 187 -4.99 -4.11 -7.44
C HIS A 187 -3.69 -4.04 -6.67
N HIS A 188 -3.13 -2.83 -6.52
CA HIS A 188 -1.98 -2.59 -5.66
C HIS A 188 -2.07 -1.19 -5.05
N GLU A 189 -1.47 -0.99 -3.88
CA GLU A 189 -1.73 0.18 -3.01
C GLU A 189 -1.29 1.53 -3.60
N GLU A 190 -0.28 1.56 -4.47
CA GLU A 190 0.20 2.81 -5.08
C GLU A 190 -0.88 3.51 -5.91
N ILE A 191 -1.82 2.78 -6.49
CA ILE A 191 -2.89 3.38 -7.30
C ILE A 191 -3.82 4.27 -6.47
N GLU A 192 -3.93 4.03 -5.16
CA GLU A 192 -4.77 4.82 -4.27
C GLU A 192 -4.23 6.24 -4.13
N SER A 193 -2.93 6.37 -3.85
CA SER A 193 -2.29 7.67 -3.72
C SER A 193 -2.13 8.38 -5.06
N LEU A 194 -1.88 7.65 -6.14
CA LEU A 194 -1.81 8.21 -7.50
C LEU A 194 -3.17 8.76 -7.92
N GLY A 195 -4.24 7.99 -7.79
CA GLY A 195 -5.59 8.45 -8.11
C GLY A 195 -6.06 9.62 -7.26
N LYS A 196 -5.58 9.73 -6.01
CA LYS A 196 -5.88 10.86 -5.14
C LYS A 196 -5.11 12.14 -5.54
N ASN A 197 -3.86 12.01 -5.92
CA ASN A 197 -2.96 13.14 -6.13
C ASN A 197 -2.82 13.54 -7.61
N LEU A 198 -3.21 12.67 -8.53
CA LEU A 198 -3.22 12.89 -9.98
C LEU A 198 -4.62 12.56 -10.54
N PRO A 199 -5.66 13.28 -10.12
CA PRO A 199 -7.05 12.92 -10.45
C PRO A 199 -7.43 13.14 -11.93
N ASP A 200 -6.59 13.83 -12.68
CA ASP A 200 -6.83 14.15 -14.11
C ASP A 200 -6.16 13.13 -15.05
N VAL A 201 -5.53 12.07 -14.51
CA VAL A 201 -4.86 11.00 -15.26
C VAL A 201 -5.79 9.82 -15.48
#